data_c555727d70591c9648d6b0cb2dff95df
#
_entry.id   c555727d70591c9648d6b0cb2dff95df
#
_cell.length_a   1.000
_cell.length_b   1.000
_cell.length_c   1.000
_cell.angle_alpha   90.00
_cell.angle_beta   90.00
_cell.angle_gamma   90.00
#
_symmetry.space_group_name_H-M   'P 1'
#
loop_
_entity.id
_entity.type
_entity.pdbx_description
1 polymer ?
#
loop_
_entity_poly.entity_id
_entity_poly.type
_entity_poly.pdbx_seq_one_letter_code
_entity_poly.pdbx_strand_id
1 'polypeptide(L)'
;YYYFNENQDLGGSDGIFIFYKPSVAIGGFQILDLNNPHTFYYFVLVSLVVSYLILSIILKAPFGQVIRGIHANEARTRALGFNTQHYKLVSFVIAGTMAGFAGFLEANAGGIMSPAHLGWHESGTVMMVVILGGMGTLYGPVLGAFAMGFLQDYFQELWSDHWLLLLGVFVIAVVLFLPNGIAGLFSKFTNKKEDGK
;
A
#
# COMPACT_ATOMS: atom_id res chain seq x y z
N TYR A 1 -13.16 -4.98 15.57
CA TYR A 1 -12.61 -3.86 16.32
C TYR A 1 -13.03 -3.91 17.79
N TYR A 2 -14.32 -3.86 18.12
CA TYR A 2 -14.86 -3.89 19.49
C TYR A 2 -14.35 -5.08 20.28
N TYR A 3 -14.44 -6.30 19.74
CA TYR A 3 -13.99 -7.53 20.39
C TYR A 3 -12.52 -7.50 20.82
N PHE A 4 -11.64 -6.97 19.97
CA PHE A 4 -10.20 -6.85 20.27
C PHE A 4 -9.91 -5.74 21.27
N ASN A 5 -10.69 -4.66 21.27
CA ASN A 5 -10.49 -3.52 22.16
C ASN A 5 -10.93 -3.81 23.61
N GLU A 6 -11.90 -4.71 23.81
CA GLU A 6 -12.41 -5.07 25.14
C GLU A 6 -11.67 -6.26 25.78
N ASN A 7 -10.98 -7.09 24.99
CA ASN A 7 -10.30 -8.28 25.49
C ASN A 7 -8.90 -7.95 25.96
N GLN A 8 -8.70 -7.90 27.27
CA GLN A 8 -7.38 -7.67 27.89
C GLN A 8 -6.36 -8.75 27.56
N ASP A 9 -6.79 -10.00 27.31
CA ASP A 9 -5.92 -11.11 26.91
C ASP A 9 -5.28 -10.90 25.51
N LEU A 10 -5.88 -10.02 24.69
CA LEU A 10 -5.41 -9.64 23.37
C LEU A 10 -4.77 -8.24 23.33
N GLY A 11 -4.37 -7.72 24.50
CA GLY A 11 -3.72 -6.42 24.65
C GLY A 11 -4.68 -5.24 24.85
N GLY A 12 -6.01 -5.44 24.76
CA GLY A 12 -7.01 -4.39 24.97
C GLY A 12 -6.83 -3.20 24.04
N SER A 13 -7.14 -2.00 24.53
CA SER A 13 -6.96 -0.73 23.80
C SER A 13 -5.49 -0.38 23.54
N ASP A 14 -4.58 -0.86 24.38
CA ASP A 14 -3.16 -0.51 24.34
C ASP A 14 -2.38 -1.36 23.32
N GLY A 15 -2.97 -2.46 22.86
CA GLY A 15 -2.37 -3.36 21.88
C GLY A 15 -1.32 -4.30 22.46
N ILE A 16 -0.66 -5.04 21.56
CA ILE A 16 0.39 -6.00 21.91
C ILE A 16 1.75 -5.42 21.55
N PHE A 17 2.66 -5.39 22.53
CA PHE A 17 4.04 -4.97 22.29
C PHE A 17 4.88 -6.13 21.73
N ILE A 18 5.59 -5.87 20.65
CA ILE A 18 6.52 -6.80 20.02
C ILE A 18 7.93 -6.48 20.50
N PHE A 19 8.34 -7.09 21.61
CA PHE A 19 9.66 -6.85 22.21
C PHE A 19 10.81 -7.47 21.42
N TYR A 20 10.56 -8.56 20.69
CA TYR A 20 11.56 -9.25 19.91
C TYR A 20 11.10 -9.39 18.48
N LYS A 21 11.89 -8.85 17.56
CA LYS A 21 11.66 -9.07 16.13
C LYS A 21 12.10 -10.49 15.77
N PRO A 22 11.39 -11.17 14.85
CA PRO A 22 11.77 -12.51 14.45
C PRO A 22 13.16 -12.52 13.81
N SER A 23 14.03 -13.42 14.28
CA SER A 23 15.30 -13.71 13.62
C SER A 23 15.15 -14.96 12.76
N VAL A 24 15.63 -14.89 11.51
CA VAL A 24 15.63 -16.04 10.62
C VAL A 24 16.97 -16.76 10.78
N ALA A 25 16.93 -17.91 11.47
CA ALA A 25 18.08 -18.79 11.62
C ALA A 25 17.84 -20.09 10.82
N ILE A 26 18.76 -20.44 9.94
CA ILE A 26 18.77 -21.71 9.23
C ILE A 26 20.04 -22.46 9.62
N GLY A 27 19.87 -23.66 10.21
CA GLY A 27 21.00 -24.50 10.59
C GLY A 27 21.94 -23.95 11.67
N GLY A 28 21.40 -23.06 12.58
CA GLY A 28 22.20 -22.47 13.66
C GLY A 28 22.97 -21.20 13.28
N PHE A 29 22.93 -20.79 12.01
CA PHE A 29 23.44 -19.50 11.58
C PHE A 29 22.30 -18.48 11.51
N GLN A 30 22.42 -17.34 12.21
CA GLN A 30 21.53 -16.22 12.07
C GLN A 30 21.79 -15.53 10.73
N ILE A 31 20.94 -15.79 9.74
CA ILE A 31 21.06 -15.21 8.39
C ILE A 31 20.52 -13.78 8.37
N LEU A 32 19.45 -13.53 9.13
CA LEU A 32 18.81 -12.21 9.23
C LEU A 32 18.48 -11.94 10.70
N ASP A 33 19.13 -10.93 11.28
CA ASP A 33 18.75 -10.36 12.56
C ASP A 33 17.93 -9.09 12.31
N LEU A 34 16.61 -9.23 12.41
CA LEU A 34 15.67 -8.11 12.22
C LEU A 34 15.65 -7.15 13.42
N ASN A 35 16.35 -7.45 14.52
CA ASN A 35 16.51 -6.51 15.63
C ASN A 35 17.44 -5.36 15.27
N ASN A 36 18.39 -5.58 14.34
CA ASN A 36 19.25 -4.52 13.86
C ASN A 36 18.48 -3.59 12.90
N PRO A 37 18.35 -2.27 13.19
CA PRO A 37 17.60 -1.33 12.35
C PRO A 37 18.06 -1.29 10.89
N HIS A 38 19.37 -1.39 10.65
CA HIS A 38 19.92 -1.40 9.30
C HIS A 38 19.50 -2.63 8.50
N THR A 39 19.58 -3.81 9.10
CA THR A 39 19.17 -5.07 8.47
C THR A 39 17.67 -5.07 8.18
N PHE A 40 16.86 -4.56 9.12
CA PHE A 40 15.42 -4.43 8.95
C PHE A 40 15.07 -3.48 7.81
N TYR A 41 15.75 -2.33 7.70
CA TYR A 41 15.54 -1.38 6.60
C TYR A 41 15.77 -2.03 5.22
N TYR A 42 16.91 -2.73 5.05
CA TYR A 42 17.18 -3.43 3.78
C TYR A 42 16.19 -4.55 3.51
N PHE A 43 15.75 -5.26 4.54
CA PHE A 43 14.72 -6.29 4.41
C PHE A 43 13.40 -5.72 3.89
N VAL A 44 12.92 -4.60 4.44
CA VAL A 44 11.72 -3.91 3.98
C VAL A 44 11.88 -3.43 2.53
N LEU A 45 13.03 -2.84 2.20
CA LEU A 45 13.32 -2.35 0.86
C LEU A 45 13.33 -3.50 -0.17
N VAL A 46 13.99 -4.61 0.13
CA VAL A 46 13.99 -5.80 -0.74
C VAL A 46 12.57 -6.36 -0.87
N SER A 47 11.82 -6.43 0.22
CA SER A 47 10.42 -6.89 0.23
C SER A 47 9.53 -6.02 -0.67
N LEU A 48 9.71 -4.71 -0.65
CA LEU A 48 9.00 -3.78 -1.53
C LEU A 48 9.33 -4.03 -3.00
N VAL A 49 10.62 -4.17 -3.34
CA VAL A 49 11.06 -4.44 -4.71
C VAL A 49 10.51 -5.80 -5.19
N VAL A 50 10.61 -6.84 -4.38
CA VAL A 50 10.11 -8.17 -4.72
C VAL A 50 8.59 -8.15 -4.92
N SER A 51 7.84 -7.52 -4.02
CA SER A 51 6.39 -7.37 -4.14
C SER A 51 6.00 -6.62 -5.41
N TYR A 52 6.71 -5.53 -5.73
CA TYR A 52 6.50 -4.76 -6.95
C TYR A 52 6.77 -5.62 -8.21
N LEU A 53 7.84 -6.40 -8.23
CA LEU A 53 8.17 -7.28 -9.35
C LEU A 53 7.12 -8.38 -9.52
N ILE A 54 6.69 -9.03 -8.45
CA ILE A 54 5.63 -10.05 -8.48
C ILE A 54 4.34 -9.47 -9.05
N LEU A 55 3.89 -8.33 -8.56
CA LEU A 55 2.69 -7.66 -9.06
C LEU A 55 2.83 -7.23 -10.52
N SER A 56 4.01 -6.74 -10.92
CA SER A 56 4.30 -6.38 -12.30
C SER A 56 4.19 -7.57 -13.26
N ILE A 57 4.73 -8.73 -12.85
CA ILE A 57 4.64 -9.98 -13.62
C ILE A 57 3.17 -10.43 -13.72
N ILE A 58 2.43 -10.44 -12.63
CA ILE A 58 1.01 -10.83 -12.60
C ILE A 58 0.17 -9.92 -13.51
N LEU A 59 0.41 -8.62 -13.49
CA LEU A 59 -0.33 -7.64 -14.31
C LEU A 59 0.01 -7.73 -15.79
N LYS A 60 1.21 -8.20 -16.17
CA LYS A 60 1.62 -8.44 -17.57
C LYS A 60 1.16 -9.80 -18.07
N ALA A 61 0.91 -10.76 -17.19
CA ALA A 61 0.42 -12.09 -17.52
C ALA A 61 -1.00 -12.06 -18.13
N PRO A 62 -1.45 -13.13 -18.79
CA PRO A 62 -2.83 -13.24 -19.30
C PRO A 62 -3.89 -12.98 -18.24
N PHE A 63 -3.62 -13.37 -16.99
CA PHE A 63 -4.47 -13.08 -15.84
C PHE A 63 -4.73 -11.56 -15.68
N GLY A 64 -3.69 -10.74 -15.71
CA GLY A 64 -3.81 -9.28 -15.58
C GLY A 64 -4.54 -8.65 -16.78
N GLN A 65 -4.44 -9.24 -17.98
CA GLN A 65 -5.20 -8.76 -19.16
C GLN A 65 -6.69 -9.00 -18.99
N VAL A 66 -7.09 -10.18 -18.48
CA VAL A 66 -8.50 -10.51 -18.21
C VAL A 66 -9.05 -9.59 -17.12
N ILE A 67 -8.30 -9.32 -16.05
CA ILE A 67 -8.71 -8.38 -14.99
C ILE A 67 -8.94 -6.98 -15.54
N ARG A 68 -8.08 -6.49 -16.43
CA ARG A 68 -8.29 -5.20 -17.12
C ARG A 68 -9.52 -5.22 -18.02
N GLY A 69 -9.79 -6.33 -18.70
CA GLY A 69 -11.01 -6.55 -19.46
C GLY A 69 -12.27 -6.48 -18.59
N ILE A 70 -12.24 -7.13 -17.41
CA ILE A 70 -13.33 -7.08 -16.42
C ILE A 70 -13.55 -5.65 -15.92
N HIS A 71 -12.48 -4.91 -15.64
CA HIS A 71 -12.56 -3.51 -15.22
C HIS A 71 -13.19 -2.62 -16.29
N ALA A 72 -12.86 -2.84 -17.55
CA ALA A 72 -13.41 -2.06 -18.67
C ALA A 72 -14.89 -2.41 -18.94
N ASN A 73 -15.22 -3.69 -19.02
CA ASN A 73 -16.61 -4.16 -19.21
C ASN A 73 -16.74 -5.64 -18.84
N GLU A 74 -17.30 -5.88 -17.65
CA GLU A 74 -17.47 -7.24 -17.13
C GLU A 74 -18.43 -8.10 -17.98
N ALA A 75 -19.53 -7.52 -18.48
CA ALA A 75 -20.50 -8.26 -19.28
C ALA A 75 -19.89 -8.76 -20.58
N ARG A 76 -19.08 -7.93 -21.24
CA ARG A 76 -18.35 -8.32 -22.45
C ARG A 76 -17.35 -9.43 -22.17
N THR A 77 -16.58 -9.31 -21.09
CA THR A 77 -15.57 -10.32 -20.71
C THR A 77 -16.23 -11.66 -20.39
N ARG A 78 -17.40 -11.63 -19.73
CA ARG A 78 -18.20 -12.84 -19.46
C ARG A 78 -18.74 -13.47 -20.74
N ALA A 79 -19.20 -12.67 -21.70
CA ALA A 79 -19.68 -13.15 -23.00
C ALA A 79 -18.57 -13.83 -23.83
N LEU A 80 -17.30 -13.47 -23.60
CA LEU A 80 -16.12 -14.15 -24.19
C LEU A 80 -15.78 -15.48 -23.51
N GLY A 81 -16.57 -15.93 -22.53
CA GLY A 81 -16.42 -17.23 -21.85
C GLY A 81 -15.54 -17.21 -20.59
N PHE A 82 -15.03 -16.05 -20.16
CA PHE A 82 -14.23 -15.97 -18.95
C PHE A 82 -15.12 -16.00 -17.69
N ASN A 83 -14.74 -16.80 -16.69
CA ASN A 83 -15.40 -16.81 -15.40
C ASN A 83 -14.92 -15.62 -14.53
N THR A 84 -15.60 -14.49 -14.67
CA THR A 84 -15.22 -13.23 -14.01
C THR A 84 -15.16 -13.32 -12.49
N GLN A 85 -16.00 -14.18 -11.87
CA GLN A 85 -16.01 -14.35 -10.42
C GLN A 85 -14.71 -14.97 -9.90
N HIS A 86 -14.19 -16.00 -10.58
CA HIS A 86 -12.91 -16.63 -10.20
C HIS A 86 -11.74 -15.63 -10.31
N TYR A 87 -11.69 -14.83 -11.37
CA TYR A 87 -10.65 -13.80 -11.52
C TYR A 87 -10.71 -12.74 -10.40
N LYS A 88 -11.92 -12.29 -10.04
CA LYS A 88 -12.12 -11.36 -8.92
C LYS A 88 -11.70 -11.98 -7.59
N LEU A 89 -12.08 -13.24 -7.33
CA LEU A 89 -11.70 -13.94 -6.11
C LEU A 89 -10.18 -14.06 -5.98
N VAL A 90 -9.51 -14.53 -7.03
CA VAL A 90 -8.04 -14.67 -7.03
C VAL A 90 -7.36 -13.32 -6.83
N SER A 91 -7.85 -12.25 -7.47
CA SER A 91 -7.33 -10.89 -7.27
C SER A 91 -7.48 -10.43 -5.82
N PHE A 92 -8.64 -10.72 -5.21
CA PHE A 92 -8.89 -10.39 -3.80
C PHE A 92 -7.95 -11.16 -2.86
N VAL A 93 -7.72 -12.45 -3.11
CA VAL A 93 -6.78 -13.27 -2.32
C VAL A 93 -5.36 -12.73 -2.45
N ILE A 94 -4.90 -12.38 -3.67
CA ILE A 94 -3.57 -11.80 -3.88
C ILE A 94 -3.45 -10.48 -3.12
N ALA A 95 -4.43 -9.59 -3.23
CA ALA A 95 -4.44 -8.31 -2.54
C ALA A 95 -4.41 -8.49 -1.01
N GLY A 96 -5.24 -9.41 -0.47
CA GLY A 96 -5.27 -9.73 0.95
C GLY A 96 -3.94 -10.30 1.46
N THR A 97 -3.29 -11.17 0.68
CA THR A 97 -1.97 -11.72 1.02
C THR A 97 -0.91 -10.63 1.08
N MET A 98 -0.89 -9.72 0.11
CA MET A 98 0.05 -8.59 0.10
C MET A 98 -0.22 -7.62 1.25
N ALA A 99 -1.49 -7.35 1.57
CA ALA A 99 -1.86 -6.51 2.70
C ALA A 99 -1.45 -7.14 4.04
N GLY A 100 -1.66 -8.46 4.22
CA GLY A 100 -1.21 -9.18 5.41
C GLY A 100 0.30 -9.16 5.58
N PHE A 101 1.04 -9.30 4.48
CA PHE A 101 2.50 -9.19 4.50
C PHE A 101 2.97 -7.76 4.84
N ALA A 102 2.32 -6.73 4.30
CA ALA A 102 2.60 -5.34 4.65
C ALA A 102 2.33 -5.07 6.13
N GLY A 103 1.20 -5.56 6.68
CA GLY A 103 0.89 -5.45 8.10
C GLY A 103 1.91 -6.15 9.01
N PHE A 104 2.45 -7.29 8.60
CA PHE A 104 3.55 -7.95 9.31
C PHE A 104 4.81 -7.07 9.35
N LEU A 105 5.16 -6.42 8.24
CA LEU A 105 6.31 -5.50 8.20
C LEU A 105 6.07 -4.27 9.08
N GLU A 106 4.88 -3.70 9.05
CA GLU A 106 4.49 -2.54 9.85
C GLU A 106 4.52 -2.84 11.34
N ALA A 107 3.95 -3.96 11.76
CA ALA A 107 3.98 -4.40 13.16
C ALA A 107 5.41 -4.54 13.70
N ASN A 108 6.33 -5.09 12.87
CA ASN A 108 7.74 -5.20 13.24
C ASN A 108 8.48 -3.86 13.21
N ALA A 109 8.07 -2.92 12.35
CA ALA A 109 8.63 -1.58 12.31
C ALA A 109 8.25 -0.77 13.56
N GLY A 110 6.96 -0.75 13.89
CA GLY A 110 6.41 0.00 15.01
C GLY A 110 6.69 -0.62 16.38
N GLY A 111 6.96 -1.94 16.44
CA GLY A 111 7.13 -2.65 17.71
C GLY A 111 5.86 -2.78 18.54
N ILE A 112 4.72 -2.34 18.01
CA ILE A 112 3.41 -2.41 18.65
C ILE A 112 2.34 -2.73 17.63
N MET A 113 1.38 -3.57 18.01
CA MET A 113 0.22 -3.89 17.22
C MET A 113 -1.03 -3.48 17.99
N SER A 114 -1.64 -2.37 17.61
CA SER A 114 -2.84 -1.86 18.25
C SER A 114 -4.10 -2.19 17.44
N PRO A 115 -5.23 -2.50 18.10
CA PRO A 115 -6.53 -2.62 17.42
C PRO A 115 -6.93 -1.37 16.62
N ALA A 116 -6.37 -0.20 16.94
CA ALA A 116 -6.60 1.04 16.19
C ALA A 116 -6.25 0.91 14.70
N HIS A 117 -5.23 0.11 14.35
CA HIS A 117 -4.86 -0.17 12.95
C HIS A 117 -5.93 -0.92 12.15
N LEU A 118 -6.90 -1.57 12.84
CA LEU A 118 -8.08 -2.17 12.22
C LEU A 118 -9.20 -1.15 11.96
N GLY A 119 -8.99 0.09 12.34
CA GLY A 119 -9.96 1.16 12.19
C GLY A 119 -10.18 1.58 10.73
N TRP A 120 -11.37 2.11 10.44
CA TRP A 120 -11.70 2.65 9.12
C TRP A 120 -10.80 3.84 8.73
N HIS A 121 -10.23 4.53 9.71
CA HIS A 121 -9.35 5.68 9.51
C HIS A 121 -8.06 5.28 8.77
N GLU A 122 -7.42 4.19 9.18
CA GLU A 122 -6.23 3.66 8.50
C GLU A 122 -6.52 3.26 7.06
N SER A 123 -7.65 2.58 6.83
CA SER A 123 -8.09 2.24 5.48
C SER A 123 -8.32 3.49 4.62
N GLY A 124 -8.86 4.56 5.20
CA GLY A 124 -9.02 5.86 4.56
C GLY A 124 -7.69 6.49 4.18
N THR A 125 -6.70 6.45 5.07
CA THR A 125 -5.35 6.98 4.82
C THR A 125 -4.66 6.24 3.68
N VAL A 126 -4.70 4.90 3.67
CA VAL A 126 -4.16 4.09 2.56
C VAL A 126 -4.85 4.43 1.23
N MET A 127 -6.18 4.61 1.25
CA MET A 127 -6.93 5.00 0.07
C MET A 127 -6.50 6.37 -0.45
N MET A 128 -6.27 7.35 0.43
CA MET A 128 -5.77 8.68 0.06
C MET A 128 -4.38 8.59 -0.59
N VAL A 129 -3.48 7.76 -0.05
CA VAL A 129 -2.14 7.52 -0.64
C VAL A 129 -2.26 6.98 -2.07
N VAL A 130 -3.14 6.02 -2.31
CA VAL A 130 -3.35 5.43 -3.64
C VAL A 130 -3.94 6.45 -4.62
N ILE A 131 -4.90 7.25 -4.19
CA ILE A 131 -5.52 8.30 -5.00
C ILE A 131 -4.49 9.39 -5.34
N LEU A 132 -3.74 9.86 -4.34
CA LEU A 132 -2.67 10.86 -4.51
C LEU A 132 -1.61 10.38 -5.50
N GLY A 133 -1.20 9.13 -5.37
CA GLY A 133 -0.22 8.51 -6.27
C GLY A 133 -0.72 8.31 -7.69
N GLY A 134 -2.01 8.00 -7.85
CA GLY A 134 -2.68 7.70 -9.12
C GLY A 134 -3.05 6.23 -9.27
N MET A 135 -4.35 5.94 -9.25
CA MET A 135 -4.92 4.58 -9.27
C MET A 135 -4.66 3.81 -10.57
N GLY A 136 -4.24 4.47 -11.65
CA GLY A 136 -4.05 3.83 -12.96
C GLY A 136 -2.69 3.16 -13.15
N THR A 137 -1.74 3.30 -12.22
CA THR A 137 -0.37 2.83 -12.37
C THR A 137 0.11 2.04 -11.16
N LEU A 138 1.00 1.06 -11.39
CA LEU A 138 1.56 0.25 -10.29
C LEU A 138 2.57 1.04 -9.44
N TYR A 139 3.28 1.99 -10.05
CA TYR A 139 4.24 2.86 -9.34
C TYR A 139 3.58 4.04 -8.63
N GLY A 140 2.33 4.37 -9.00
CA GLY A 140 1.57 5.47 -8.40
C GLY A 140 1.49 5.41 -6.87
N PRO A 141 1.00 4.32 -6.27
CA PRO A 141 0.92 4.19 -4.81
C PRO A 141 2.26 4.36 -4.10
N VAL A 142 3.38 3.92 -4.71
CA VAL A 142 4.73 4.11 -4.16
C VAL A 142 5.08 5.60 -4.12
N LEU A 143 4.87 6.32 -5.22
CA LEU A 143 5.07 7.77 -5.26
C LEU A 143 4.13 8.52 -4.31
N GLY A 144 2.88 8.05 -4.22
CA GLY A 144 1.88 8.58 -3.30
C GLY A 144 2.28 8.44 -1.83
N ALA A 145 2.85 7.29 -1.45
CA ALA A 145 3.33 7.06 -0.10
C ALA A 145 4.49 8.00 0.28
N PHE A 146 5.47 8.17 -0.61
CA PHE A 146 6.54 9.14 -0.40
C PHE A 146 6.01 10.58 -0.32
N ALA A 147 5.15 10.97 -1.26
CA ALA A 147 4.56 12.31 -1.26
C ALA A 147 3.76 12.58 0.01
N MET A 148 2.97 11.59 0.45
CA MET A 148 2.15 11.71 1.66
C MET A 148 3.01 11.85 2.91
N GLY A 149 4.10 11.06 3.05
CA GLY A 149 5.02 11.17 4.17
C GLY A 149 5.66 12.56 4.24
N PHE A 150 6.22 13.05 3.13
CA PHE A 150 6.80 14.41 3.08
C PHE A 150 5.78 15.51 3.39
N LEU A 151 4.55 15.36 2.91
CA LEU A 151 3.49 16.34 3.18
C LEU A 151 3.05 16.33 4.64
N GLN A 152 2.95 15.15 5.25
CA GLN A 152 2.61 15.03 6.67
C GLN A 152 3.67 15.72 7.53
N ASP A 153 4.95 15.42 7.30
CA ASP A 153 6.06 16.03 8.04
C ASP A 153 6.06 17.56 7.86
N TYR A 154 5.93 18.03 6.62
CA TYR A 154 5.92 19.46 6.31
C TYR A 154 4.74 20.20 6.91
N PHE A 155 3.51 19.64 6.87
CA PHE A 155 2.33 20.27 7.44
C PHE A 155 2.31 20.22 8.97
N GLN A 156 2.89 19.19 9.58
CA GLN A 156 3.07 19.12 11.03
C GLN A 156 4.04 20.20 11.53
N GLU A 157 5.12 20.47 10.79
CA GLU A 157 6.06 21.52 11.11
C GLU A 157 5.44 22.91 10.90
N LEU A 158 4.64 23.09 9.84
CA LEU A 158 4.04 24.38 9.51
C LEU A 158 2.90 24.77 10.48
N TRP A 159 2.05 23.82 10.86
CA TRP A 159 0.89 24.07 11.71
C TRP A 159 0.47 22.81 12.49
N SER A 160 1.15 22.56 13.59
CA SER A 160 1.01 21.33 14.39
C SER A 160 -0.41 21.04 14.84
N ASP A 161 -1.23 22.05 15.16
CA ASP A 161 -2.60 21.84 15.67
C ASP A 161 -3.61 21.51 14.57
N HIS A 162 -3.37 21.93 13.30
CA HIS A 162 -4.34 21.83 12.21
C HIS A 162 -3.78 21.16 10.95
N TRP A 163 -2.68 20.41 11.07
CA TRP A 163 -2.03 19.75 9.94
C TRP A 163 -2.96 18.79 9.16
N LEU A 164 -3.91 18.11 9.85
CA LEU A 164 -4.91 17.24 9.22
C LEU A 164 -5.85 18.02 8.30
N LEU A 165 -6.22 19.26 8.68
CA LEU A 165 -7.06 20.13 7.85
C LEU A 165 -6.29 20.53 6.59
N LEU A 166 -5.02 20.96 6.72
CA LEU A 166 -4.17 21.30 5.58
C LEU A 166 -4.02 20.12 4.63
N LEU A 167 -3.77 18.94 5.19
CA LEU A 167 -3.62 17.70 4.41
C LEU A 167 -4.93 17.36 3.69
N GLY A 168 -6.09 17.46 4.35
CA GLY A 168 -7.38 17.21 3.74
C GLY A 168 -7.68 18.16 2.58
N VAL A 169 -7.45 19.47 2.75
CA VAL A 169 -7.61 20.48 1.70
C VAL A 169 -6.66 20.19 0.53
N PHE A 170 -5.42 19.84 0.81
CA PHE A 170 -4.43 19.50 -0.20
C PHE A 170 -4.85 18.26 -1.02
N VAL A 171 -5.30 17.19 -0.36
CA VAL A 171 -5.78 15.98 -1.06
C VAL A 171 -6.98 16.29 -1.95
N ILE A 172 -7.93 17.09 -1.47
CA ILE A 172 -9.08 17.54 -2.28
C ILE A 172 -8.59 18.33 -3.50
N ALA A 173 -7.67 19.26 -3.32
CA ALA A 173 -7.09 20.03 -4.43
C ALA A 173 -6.41 19.10 -5.45
N VAL A 174 -5.62 18.13 -5.02
CA VAL A 174 -4.97 17.17 -5.92
C VAL A 174 -6.00 16.34 -6.69
N VAL A 175 -7.05 15.84 -6.03
CA VAL A 175 -8.10 15.05 -6.69
C VAL A 175 -8.84 15.87 -7.76
N LEU A 176 -9.11 17.15 -7.49
CA LEU A 176 -9.81 18.04 -8.43
C LEU A 176 -8.93 18.44 -9.61
N PHE A 177 -7.67 18.75 -9.38
CA PHE A 177 -6.76 19.26 -10.42
C PHE A 177 -5.94 18.17 -11.13
N LEU A 178 -5.74 17.00 -10.48
CA LEU A 178 -4.94 15.89 -10.97
C LEU A 178 -5.72 14.56 -10.94
N PRO A 179 -6.70 14.37 -11.82
CA PRO A 179 -7.55 13.17 -11.81
C PRO A 179 -6.78 11.85 -11.99
N ASN A 180 -5.56 11.91 -12.53
CA ASN A 180 -4.65 10.76 -12.68
C ASN A 180 -3.56 10.71 -11.60
N GLY A 181 -3.67 11.52 -10.56
CA GLY A 181 -2.68 11.61 -9.48
C GLY A 181 -1.31 12.11 -9.94
N ILE A 182 -0.32 12.03 -9.04
CA ILE A 182 1.06 12.44 -9.31
C ILE A 182 1.68 11.64 -10.47
N ALA A 183 1.36 10.33 -10.55
CA ALA A 183 1.83 9.48 -11.65
C ALA A 183 1.37 9.96 -13.04
N GLY A 184 0.19 10.58 -13.13
CA GLY A 184 -0.32 11.16 -14.36
C GLY A 184 0.50 12.35 -14.88
N LEU A 185 1.14 13.11 -14.01
CA LEU A 185 2.06 14.18 -14.41
C LEU A 185 3.30 13.59 -15.09
N PHE A 186 3.88 12.53 -14.50
CA PHE A 186 5.06 11.88 -15.09
C PHE A 186 4.77 11.28 -16.47
N SER A 187 3.60 10.68 -16.66
CA SER A 187 3.23 10.11 -17.96
C SER A 187 3.07 11.18 -19.06
N LYS A 188 2.54 12.36 -18.73
CA LYS A 188 2.45 13.48 -19.67
C LYS A 188 3.81 14.03 -20.08
N PHE A 189 4.80 14.05 -19.15
CA PHE A 189 6.14 14.48 -19.47
C PHE A 189 6.90 13.48 -20.34
N THR A 190 6.63 12.18 -20.19
CA THR A 190 7.28 11.12 -20.99
C THR A 190 6.75 11.08 -22.43
N ASN A 191 5.42 11.17 -22.62
CA ASN A 191 4.82 11.17 -23.97
C ASN A 191 5.19 12.43 -24.79
N LYS A 192 5.37 13.58 -24.14
CA LYS A 192 5.77 14.82 -24.87
C LYS A 192 7.17 14.76 -25.47
N LYS A 193 8.00 13.77 -25.05
CA LYS A 193 9.34 13.54 -25.65
C LYS A 193 9.30 12.67 -26.91
N GLU A 194 8.24 11.91 -27.14
CA GLU A 194 8.10 11.07 -28.33
C GLU A 194 7.45 11.81 -29.50
N ASP A 195 6.57 12.78 -29.23
CA ASP A 195 5.93 13.60 -30.27
C ASP A 195 6.83 14.74 -30.82
N GLY A 196 8.04 14.90 -30.28
CA GLY A 196 9.03 15.92 -30.69
C GLY A 196 10.20 15.37 -31.52
N LYS A 197 10.08 14.14 -32.03
CA LYS A 197 10.99 13.53 -33.01
C LYS A 197 10.21 13.14 -34.26
#